data_4ce011036bef0014a84f7be13c5566e3
#
_entry.id   4ce011036bef0014a84f7be13c5566e3
#
_cell.length_a   1.000
_cell.length_b   1.000
_cell.length_c   1.000
_cell.angle_alpha   90.00
_cell.angle_beta   90.00
_cell.angle_gamma   90.00
#
_symmetry.space_group_name_H-M   'P 1'
#
loop_
_entity.id
_entity.type
_entity.pdbx_description
1 polymer ?
#
loop_
_entity_poly.entity_id
_entity_poly.type
_entity_poly.pdbx_seq_one_letter_code
_entity_poly.pdbx_strand_id
1 'polypeptide(L)'
;MLHAVQIRTRAMPVQRSSRMTSQNNGSNENKNPAAAARGSELASDFTVSIHYDSRLYREDIAGSIAHARMLGRQGIIESDDVEKIVEGLAAIVVEIENGEFEWKEELEDIHMNVESRLYELIGDAAGRLHTARSRNDQVATDTRLWTQLACGRAFDAAVQLQKSLVDLAEQHVDTVVPGYTHMQRGQPVVLAHHLMAYFEMFDRDATRFAQTAESADVMPLGSGAMAGVPYDIDREWVAAQLDFSDISRNSMDAVSDRDFIVEFLTASSLAMAHLSRLAEELVIWSSDEFGFIKLSDEFTSGSSIMPQKRNPDFAELIRGKTGRVYGSLMGLLTTIKGLPLTYNRDLQEDKEGL
;
A
#
# COMPACT_ATOMS: atom_id res chain seq x y z
N MET A 1 15.71 -32.89 12.45
CA MET A 1 16.72 -32.07 13.14
C MET A 1 16.03 -30.99 13.97
N LEU A 2 15.26 -31.38 14.98
CA LEU A 2 14.52 -30.45 15.86
C LEU A 2 14.57 -30.92 17.32
N HIS A 3 15.75 -31.41 17.76
CA HIS A 3 16.00 -31.74 19.17
C HIS A 3 17.34 -31.13 19.53
N ALA A 4 17.29 -30.05 20.26
CA ALA A 4 18.24 -29.42 21.18
C ALA A 4 18.29 -27.89 21.05
N VAL A 5 17.17 -27.22 21.35
CA VAL A 5 17.24 -25.83 21.78
C VAL A 5 16.85 -25.81 23.26
N GLN A 6 17.86 -25.81 24.14
CA GLN A 6 17.66 -25.51 25.55
C GLN A 6 17.43 -24.01 25.70
N ILE A 7 16.17 -23.61 25.91
CA ILE A 7 15.80 -22.25 26.27
C ILE A 7 16.24 -22.03 27.74
N ARG A 8 17.30 -21.27 27.94
CA ARG A 8 17.65 -20.76 29.26
C ARG A 8 16.72 -19.64 29.64
N THR A 9 15.66 -19.94 30.36
CA THR A 9 14.83 -18.94 31.03
C THR A 9 15.61 -18.33 32.19
N ARG A 10 16.19 -17.16 31.98
CA ARG A 10 16.69 -16.31 33.06
C ARG A 10 15.52 -15.47 33.55
N ALA A 11 14.91 -15.89 34.66
CA ALA A 11 13.92 -15.07 35.34
C ALA A 11 14.58 -13.75 35.78
N MET A 12 14.10 -12.64 35.27
CA MET A 12 14.47 -11.33 35.80
C MET A 12 13.72 -11.09 37.13
N PRO A 13 14.42 -10.63 38.19
CA PRO A 13 13.73 -10.31 39.44
C PRO A 13 12.87 -9.08 39.28
N VAL A 14 11.60 -9.20 39.63
CA VAL A 14 10.66 -8.08 39.74
C VAL A 14 11.12 -7.19 40.89
N GLN A 15 11.71 -6.05 40.60
CA GLN A 15 11.95 -5.01 41.61
C GLN A 15 10.63 -4.34 41.98
N ARG A 16 10.20 -4.54 43.21
CA ARG A 16 9.12 -3.73 43.81
C ARG A 16 9.65 -2.30 44.02
N SER A 17 9.07 -1.33 43.30
CA SER A 17 9.37 0.07 43.50
C SER A 17 8.78 0.56 44.82
N SER A 18 9.64 1.03 45.71
CA SER A 18 9.28 1.78 46.88
C SER A 18 8.80 3.21 46.47
N ARG A 19 7.70 3.62 47.06
CA ARG A 19 7.14 4.98 46.94
C ARG A 19 8.18 6.02 47.32
N MET A 20 8.50 6.94 46.45
CA MET A 20 9.03 8.26 46.79
C MET A 20 7.99 9.32 46.48
N THR A 21 7.53 9.94 47.53
CA THR A 21 6.80 11.22 47.51
C THR A 21 7.78 12.34 47.19
N SER A 22 7.58 13.07 46.10
CA SER A 22 8.18 14.40 45.94
C SER A 22 7.14 15.40 45.47
N GLN A 23 7.22 16.52 46.12
CA GLN A 23 6.33 17.65 46.06
C GLN A 23 6.34 18.34 44.68
N ASN A 24 5.17 18.78 44.35
CA ASN A 24 4.76 19.52 43.17
C ASN A 24 5.25 20.99 43.26
N ASN A 25 5.80 21.51 42.17
CA ASN A 25 5.74 22.92 41.85
C ASN A 25 5.43 23.10 40.37
N GLY A 26 4.33 23.78 40.12
CA GLY A 26 3.66 23.84 38.82
C GLY A 26 4.33 24.72 37.79
N SER A 27 4.09 24.29 36.58
CA SER A 27 3.74 25.14 35.43
C SER A 27 3.01 24.23 34.44
N ASN A 28 1.73 24.49 34.24
CA ASN A 28 0.86 23.86 33.28
C ASN A 28 1.31 24.28 31.86
N GLU A 29 2.15 23.51 31.22
CA GLU A 29 2.26 23.47 29.76
C GLU A 29 1.65 22.15 29.32
N ASN A 30 0.50 22.23 28.65
CA ASN A 30 -0.16 21.12 27.96
C ASN A 30 0.77 20.58 26.86
N LYS A 31 1.59 19.60 27.19
CA LYS A 31 2.46 18.90 26.20
C LYS A 31 1.77 17.62 25.78
N ASN A 32 1.42 17.56 24.48
CA ASN A 32 1.04 16.35 23.81
C ASN A 32 2.09 15.24 24.09
N PRO A 33 1.71 14.09 24.69
CA PRO A 33 2.68 13.04 25.06
C PRO A 33 3.45 12.46 23.86
N ALA A 34 2.91 12.54 22.65
CA ALA A 34 3.55 12.08 21.42
C ALA A 34 4.73 12.99 20.97
N ALA A 35 4.82 14.23 21.49
CA ALA A 35 5.86 15.20 21.10
C ALA A 35 7.16 15.09 21.92
N ALA A 36 7.30 14.13 22.83
CA ALA A 36 8.31 14.15 23.90
C ALA A 36 9.67 13.51 23.56
N ALA A 37 9.95 13.10 22.34
CA ALA A 37 11.26 12.54 21.98
C ALA A 37 11.71 13.00 20.58
N ARG A 38 12.03 14.29 20.44
CA ARG A 38 12.69 14.78 19.21
C ARG A 38 14.20 14.53 19.34
N GLY A 39 14.73 13.70 18.44
CA GLY A 39 16.14 13.66 18.10
C GLY A 39 16.60 14.99 17.48
N SER A 40 17.86 15.06 17.06
CA SER A 40 18.36 16.21 16.28
C SER A 40 17.52 16.39 15.00
N GLU A 41 17.47 17.60 14.43
CA GLU A 41 16.82 17.90 13.14
C GLU A 41 17.19 16.87 12.05
N LEU A 42 18.46 16.49 11.96
CA LEU A 42 18.96 15.44 11.06
C LEU A 42 18.30 14.06 11.29
N ALA A 43 18.01 13.70 12.53
CA ALA A 43 17.36 12.44 12.86
C ALA A 43 15.86 12.48 12.51
N SER A 44 15.22 13.64 12.63
CA SER A 44 13.84 13.88 12.20
C SER A 44 13.71 13.69 10.70
N ASP A 45 14.56 14.34 9.90
CA ASP A 45 14.54 14.26 8.45
C ASP A 45 14.76 12.83 7.92
N PHE A 46 15.55 12.03 8.65
CA PHE A 46 15.82 10.65 8.28
C PHE A 46 14.62 9.70 8.50
N THR A 47 13.70 10.06 9.39
CA THR A 47 12.55 9.20 9.77
C THR A 47 11.23 9.62 9.14
N VAL A 48 11.17 10.78 8.49
CA VAL A 48 9.96 11.32 7.85
C VAL A 48 9.45 10.41 6.74
N SER A 49 8.16 10.06 6.79
CA SER A 49 7.49 9.21 5.80
C SER A 49 6.28 9.88 5.15
N ILE A 50 5.88 11.07 5.60
CA ILE A 50 4.68 11.77 5.12
C ILE A 50 4.68 11.97 3.60
N HIS A 51 5.86 12.06 2.96
CA HIS A 51 5.98 12.24 1.51
C HIS A 51 5.38 11.11 0.68
N TYR A 52 5.30 9.89 1.24
CA TYR A 52 4.75 8.72 0.55
C TYR A 52 3.59 8.06 1.31
N ASP A 53 3.50 8.18 2.63
CA ASP A 53 2.41 7.55 3.38
C ASP A 53 1.15 8.44 3.49
N SER A 54 1.23 9.73 3.18
CA SER A 54 0.05 10.62 3.11
C SER A 54 -1.08 10.06 2.25
N ARG A 55 -0.79 9.25 1.25
CA ARG A 55 -1.78 8.58 0.39
C ARG A 55 -2.67 7.57 1.11
N LEU A 56 -2.30 7.14 2.33
CA LEU A 56 -3.06 6.21 3.17
C LEU A 56 -4.15 6.89 4.03
N TYR A 57 -4.38 8.20 3.87
CA TYR A 57 -5.26 8.96 4.77
C TYR A 57 -6.69 8.41 4.84
N ARG A 58 -7.22 7.85 3.73
CA ARG A 58 -8.56 7.28 3.70
C ARG A 58 -8.64 6.01 4.52
N GLU A 59 -7.67 5.15 4.39
CA GLU A 59 -7.55 3.88 5.08
C GLU A 59 -7.32 4.10 6.58
N ASP A 60 -6.40 5.00 6.95
CA ASP A 60 -6.14 5.36 8.34
C ASP A 60 -7.37 5.95 9.02
N ILE A 61 -8.06 6.89 8.36
CA ILE A 61 -9.26 7.50 8.91
C ILE A 61 -10.41 6.50 8.99
N ALA A 62 -10.61 5.64 7.99
CA ALA A 62 -11.63 4.60 8.04
C ALA A 62 -11.36 3.60 9.19
N GLY A 63 -10.13 3.13 9.33
CA GLY A 63 -9.69 2.28 10.45
C GLY A 63 -9.91 2.95 11.80
N SER A 64 -9.56 4.23 11.92
CA SER A 64 -9.73 5.02 13.13
C SER A 64 -11.21 5.23 13.49
N ILE A 65 -12.09 5.48 12.53
CA ILE A 65 -13.54 5.61 12.74
C ILE A 65 -14.15 4.28 13.22
N ALA A 66 -13.80 3.17 12.56
CA ALA A 66 -14.27 1.84 12.97
C ALA A 66 -13.79 1.50 14.38
N HIS A 67 -12.54 1.80 14.69
CA HIS A 67 -11.96 1.60 16.02
C HIS A 67 -12.67 2.43 17.10
N ALA A 68 -12.87 3.73 16.88
CA ALA A 68 -13.56 4.61 17.82
C ALA A 68 -15.00 4.13 18.11
N ARG A 69 -15.73 3.74 17.07
CA ARG A 69 -17.09 3.18 17.21
C ARG A 69 -17.11 1.88 18.02
N MET A 70 -16.12 1.02 17.80
CA MET A 70 -15.97 -0.22 18.57
C MET A 70 -15.68 0.08 20.03
N LEU A 71 -14.79 1.01 20.35
CA LEU A 71 -14.49 1.42 21.72
C LEU A 71 -15.75 1.92 22.47
N GLY A 72 -16.58 2.72 21.80
CA GLY A 72 -17.84 3.19 22.36
C GLY A 72 -18.85 2.05 22.53
N ARG A 73 -18.99 1.18 21.53
CA ARG A 73 -19.87 -0.01 21.60
C ARG A 73 -19.52 -0.93 22.77
N GLN A 74 -18.25 -1.10 23.05
CA GLN A 74 -17.74 -1.90 24.17
C GLN A 74 -17.72 -1.13 25.52
N GLY A 75 -18.14 0.13 25.53
CA GLY A 75 -18.16 0.96 26.73
C GLY A 75 -16.75 1.30 27.27
N ILE A 76 -15.74 1.27 26.40
CA ILE A 76 -14.35 1.59 26.76
C ILE A 76 -14.15 3.09 26.80
N ILE A 77 -14.83 3.84 25.91
CA ILE A 77 -14.89 5.30 25.91
C ILE A 77 -16.35 5.76 25.88
N GLU A 78 -16.59 6.99 26.29
CA GLU A 78 -17.93 7.58 26.32
C GLU A 78 -18.47 7.86 24.92
N SER A 79 -19.80 7.73 24.73
CA SER A 79 -20.46 7.97 23.43
C SER A 79 -20.21 9.37 22.87
N ASP A 80 -20.20 10.39 23.71
CA ASP A 80 -19.95 11.77 23.32
C ASP A 80 -18.55 11.97 22.74
N ASP A 81 -17.54 11.22 23.26
CA ASP A 81 -16.19 11.23 22.71
C ASP A 81 -16.13 10.51 21.37
N VAL A 82 -16.88 9.42 21.20
CA VAL A 82 -17.00 8.72 19.91
C VAL A 82 -17.55 9.64 18.82
N GLU A 83 -18.66 10.33 19.11
CA GLU A 83 -19.29 11.25 18.16
C GLU A 83 -18.31 12.35 17.72
N LYS A 84 -17.64 13.01 18.69
CA LYS A 84 -16.62 14.03 18.38
C LYS A 84 -15.48 13.50 17.53
N ILE A 85 -14.95 12.31 17.86
CA ILE A 85 -13.86 11.69 17.12
C ILE A 85 -14.29 11.40 15.68
N VAL A 86 -15.47 10.80 15.48
CA VAL A 86 -15.98 10.45 14.15
C VAL A 86 -16.23 11.69 13.30
N GLU A 87 -16.86 12.73 13.88
CA GLU A 87 -17.09 14.01 13.21
C GLU A 87 -15.79 14.73 12.88
N GLY A 88 -14.83 14.75 13.81
CA GLY A 88 -13.52 15.36 13.58
C GLY A 88 -12.72 14.66 12.48
N LEU A 89 -12.70 13.33 12.48
CA LEU A 89 -12.05 12.55 11.43
C LEU A 89 -12.72 12.74 10.06
N ALA A 90 -14.05 12.82 10.01
CA ALA A 90 -14.76 13.10 8.76
C ALA A 90 -14.46 14.53 8.23
N ALA A 91 -14.31 15.52 9.12
CA ALA A 91 -13.91 16.88 8.73
C ALA A 91 -12.49 16.89 8.15
N ILE A 92 -11.55 16.13 8.74
CA ILE A 92 -10.17 16.01 8.23
C ILE A 92 -10.15 15.43 6.81
N VAL A 93 -10.97 14.41 6.50
CA VAL A 93 -11.09 13.90 5.12
C VAL A 93 -11.47 15.03 4.16
N VAL A 94 -12.45 15.85 4.53
CA VAL A 94 -12.90 16.97 3.68
C VAL A 94 -11.81 18.01 3.50
N GLU A 95 -11.06 18.36 4.55
CA GLU A 95 -9.91 19.27 4.47
C GLU A 95 -8.83 18.73 3.50
N ILE A 96 -8.52 17.44 3.57
CA ILE A 96 -7.53 16.80 2.68
C ILE A 96 -8.01 16.82 1.23
N GLU A 97 -9.27 16.45 0.98
CA GLU A 97 -9.84 16.37 -0.37
C GLU A 97 -9.98 17.75 -1.03
N ASN A 98 -10.21 18.80 -0.24
CA ASN A 98 -10.24 20.18 -0.71
C ASN A 98 -8.84 20.79 -0.89
N GLY A 99 -7.76 20.12 -0.44
CA GLY A 99 -6.41 20.67 -0.44
C GLY A 99 -6.18 21.76 0.62
N GLU A 100 -6.99 21.76 1.67
CA GLU A 100 -6.93 22.70 2.79
C GLU A 100 -6.11 22.15 3.96
N PHE A 101 -5.82 20.85 3.97
CA PHE A 101 -5.03 20.20 5.02
C PHE A 101 -3.54 20.46 4.81
N GLU A 102 -2.86 20.98 5.85
CA GLU A 102 -1.43 21.23 5.84
C GLU A 102 -0.66 20.02 6.39
N TRP A 103 0.10 19.34 5.53
CA TRP A 103 1.01 18.27 5.94
C TRP A 103 2.26 18.86 6.60
N LYS A 104 2.56 18.40 7.81
CA LYS A 104 3.70 18.87 8.63
C LYS A 104 4.74 17.77 8.71
N GLU A 105 5.92 18.00 8.13
CA GLU A 105 7.04 17.04 8.15
C GLU A 105 7.54 16.77 9.57
N GLU A 106 7.49 17.79 10.44
CA GLU A 106 7.84 17.65 11.86
C GLU A 106 6.93 16.67 12.63
N LEU A 107 5.80 16.27 12.06
CA LEU A 107 4.90 15.23 12.59
C LEU A 107 5.17 13.85 11.98
N GLU A 108 6.24 13.72 11.21
CA GLU A 108 6.81 12.46 10.75
C GLU A 108 5.95 11.66 9.75
N ASP A 109 4.75 11.20 10.14
CA ASP A 109 3.89 10.30 9.37
C ASP A 109 2.44 10.80 9.25
N ILE A 110 1.65 10.14 8.40
CA ILE A 110 0.22 10.43 8.20
C ILE A 110 -0.55 10.37 9.51
N HIS A 111 -0.26 9.39 10.36
CA HIS A 111 -1.01 9.13 11.57
C HIS A 111 -0.84 10.26 12.59
N MET A 112 0.39 10.74 12.78
CA MET A 112 0.66 11.88 13.67
C MET A 112 0.07 13.18 13.13
N ASN A 113 0.07 13.38 11.80
CA ASN A 113 -0.57 14.53 11.18
C ASN A 113 -2.08 14.51 11.41
N VAL A 114 -2.77 13.39 11.17
CA VAL A 114 -4.21 13.25 11.41
C VAL A 114 -4.54 13.37 12.90
N GLU A 115 -3.78 12.71 13.78
CA GLU A 115 -4.00 12.77 15.23
C GLU A 115 -3.80 14.20 15.79
N SER A 116 -2.78 14.90 15.33
CA SER A 116 -2.52 16.31 15.72
C SER A 116 -3.66 17.22 15.27
N ARG A 117 -4.13 17.09 14.02
CA ARG A 117 -5.25 17.86 13.51
C ARG A 117 -6.55 17.56 14.25
N LEU A 118 -6.79 16.27 14.54
CA LEU A 118 -7.95 15.87 15.33
C LEU A 118 -7.92 16.51 16.71
N TYR A 119 -6.75 16.56 17.36
CA TYR A 119 -6.60 17.24 18.66
C TYR A 119 -6.89 18.75 18.57
N GLU A 120 -6.47 19.41 17.49
CA GLU A 120 -6.81 20.83 17.25
C GLU A 120 -8.32 21.05 17.12
N LEU A 121 -9.05 20.10 16.50
CA LEU A 121 -10.49 20.21 16.26
C LEU A 121 -11.35 19.89 17.50
N ILE A 122 -11.01 18.84 18.24
CA ILE A 122 -11.89 18.29 19.29
C ILE A 122 -11.26 18.24 20.70
N GLY A 123 -10.01 18.70 20.86
CA GLY A 123 -9.31 18.75 22.15
C GLY A 123 -9.04 17.37 22.75
N ASP A 124 -9.17 17.26 24.08
CA ASP A 124 -8.79 16.07 24.85
C ASP A 124 -9.52 14.76 24.43
N ALA A 125 -10.67 14.86 23.79
CA ALA A 125 -11.38 13.70 23.26
C ALA A 125 -10.54 12.93 22.21
N ALA A 126 -9.69 13.63 21.44
CA ALA A 126 -8.81 13.01 20.43
C ALA A 126 -7.85 11.98 21.04
N GLY A 127 -7.32 12.24 22.25
CA GLY A 127 -6.40 11.32 22.94
C GLY A 127 -7.02 9.95 23.27
N ARG A 128 -8.34 9.83 23.29
CA ARG A 128 -9.04 8.56 23.55
C ARG A 128 -9.03 7.62 22.36
N LEU A 129 -8.84 8.14 21.15
CA LEU A 129 -8.78 7.34 19.92
C LEU A 129 -7.66 6.30 19.96
N HIS A 130 -6.55 6.57 20.63
CA HIS A 130 -5.42 5.64 20.71
C HIS A 130 -5.60 4.52 21.76
N THR A 131 -6.70 4.53 22.52
CA THR A 131 -7.01 3.49 23.52
C THR A 131 -7.10 2.13 22.84
N ALA A 132 -6.47 1.11 23.42
CA ALA A 132 -6.44 -0.27 22.91
C ALA A 132 -5.90 -0.42 21.47
N ARG A 133 -5.02 0.47 21.01
CA ARG A 133 -4.39 0.45 19.70
C ARG A 133 -2.90 0.76 19.79
N SER A 134 -2.12 0.16 18.91
CA SER A 134 -0.72 0.52 18.65
C SER A 134 -0.58 1.09 17.24
N ARG A 135 0.47 1.89 17.02
CA ARG A 135 0.86 2.30 15.67
C ARG A 135 1.13 1.08 14.78
N ASN A 136 1.63 -0.03 15.34
CA ASN A 136 2.00 -1.23 14.59
C ASN A 136 0.80 -1.92 13.93
N ASP A 137 -0.28 -2.17 14.68
CA ASP A 137 -1.49 -2.78 14.12
C ASP A 137 -2.31 -1.81 13.28
N GLN A 138 -2.27 -0.50 13.59
CA GLN A 138 -2.86 0.56 12.78
C GLN A 138 -2.24 0.59 11.38
N VAL A 139 -0.93 0.77 11.26
CA VAL A 139 -0.21 0.81 9.97
C VAL A 139 -0.41 -0.46 9.16
N ALA A 140 -0.39 -1.64 9.81
CA ALA A 140 -0.62 -2.91 9.13
C ALA A 140 -2.04 -2.98 8.55
N THR A 141 -3.05 -2.46 9.26
CA THR A 141 -4.44 -2.41 8.79
C THR A 141 -4.58 -1.50 7.57
N ASP A 142 -4.03 -0.28 7.66
CA ASP A 142 -4.12 0.72 6.59
C ASP A 142 -3.45 0.23 5.31
N THR A 143 -2.27 -0.39 5.45
CA THR A 143 -1.53 -0.93 4.30
C THR A 143 -2.28 -2.09 3.63
N ARG A 144 -2.97 -2.95 4.41
CA ARG A 144 -3.81 -4.02 3.85
C ARG A 144 -5.02 -3.47 3.12
N LEU A 145 -5.75 -2.52 3.70
CA LEU A 145 -6.88 -1.84 3.04
C LEU A 145 -6.45 -1.19 1.73
N TRP A 146 -5.35 -0.44 1.76
CA TRP A 146 -4.81 0.20 0.57
C TRP A 146 -4.41 -0.82 -0.51
N THR A 147 -3.77 -1.93 -0.11
CA THR A 147 -3.34 -2.98 -1.05
C THR A 147 -4.53 -3.66 -1.71
N GLN A 148 -5.61 -3.95 -0.98
CA GLN A 148 -6.86 -4.47 -1.56
C GLN A 148 -7.41 -3.54 -2.63
N LEU A 149 -7.51 -2.25 -2.33
CA LEU A 149 -7.98 -1.23 -3.30
C LEU A 149 -7.04 -1.11 -4.50
N ALA A 150 -5.73 -1.19 -4.29
CA ALA A 150 -4.74 -1.17 -5.37
C ALA A 150 -4.86 -2.40 -6.27
N CYS A 151 -5.08 -3.59 -5.68
CA CYS A 151 -5.37 -4.82 -6.43
C CYS A 151 -6.64 -4.68 -7.27
N GLY A 152 -7.72 -4.13 -6.70
CA GLY A 152 -8.96 -3.86 -7.43
C GLY A 152 -8.74 -2.96 -8.65
N ARG A 153 -8.04 -1.84 -8.46
CA ARG A 153 -7.70 -0.93 -9.58
C ARG A 153 -6.83 -1.59 -10.65
N ALA A 154 -5.86 -2.41 -10.24
CA ALA A 154 -4.98 -3.13 -11.17
C ALA A 154 -5.74 -4.23 -11.95
N PHE A 155 -6.65 -4.94 -11.27
CA PHE A 155 -7.57 -5.90 -11.90
C PHE A 155 -8.43 -5.22 -12.96
N ASP A 156 -9.10 -4.12 -12.62
CA ASP A 156 -9.95 -3.38 -13.55
C ASP A 156 -9.18 -2.85 -14.75
N ALA A 157 -7.95 -2.36 -14.54
CA ALA A 157 -7.09 -1.91 -15.63
C ALA A 157 -6.68 -3.06 -16.57
N ALA A 158 -6.38 -4.24 -16.02
CA ALA A 158 -6.08 -5.44 -16.83
C ALA A 158 -7.29 -5.86 -17.65
N VAL A 159 -8.48 -5.89 -17.06
CA VAL A 159 -9.75 -6.21 -17.76
C VAL A 159 -10.06 -5.17 -18.82
N GLN A 160 -9.83 -3.88 -18.56
CA GLN A 160 -10.04 -2.83 -19.57
C GLN A 160 -9.09 -2.98 -20.76
N LEU A 161 -7.82 -3.35 -20.52
CA LEU A 161 -6.87 -3.63 -21.59
C LEU A 161 -7.27 -4.89 -22.38
N GLN A 162 -7.76 -5.94 -21.71
CA GLN A 162 -8.31 -7.12 -22.38
C GLN A 162 -9.47 -6.75 -23.33
N LYS A 163 -10.40 -5.90 -22.89
CA LYS A 163 -11.50 -5.42 -23.75
C LYS A 163 -10.98 -4.69 -24.98
N SER A 164 -10.00 -3.80 -24.80
CA SER A 164 -9.38 -3.07 -25.92
C SER A 164 -8.68 -4.00 -26.92
N LEU A 165 -8.07 -5.08 -26.42
CA LEU A 165 -7.45 -6.09 -27.29
C LEU A 165 -8.51 -6.89 -28.07
N VAL A 166 -9.63 -7.23 -27.45
CA VAL A 166 -10.76 -7.91 -28.12
C VAL A 166 -11.36 -7.00 -29.20
N ASP A 167 -11.66 -5.74 -28.86
CA ASP A 167 -12.24 -4.76 -29.80
C ASP A 167 -11.33 -4.55 -31.03
N LEU A 168 -10.02 -4.55 -30.83
CA LEU A 168 -9.05 -4.47 -31.91
C LEU A 168 -8.97 -5.78 -32.69
N ALA A 169 -8.98 -6.94 -32.02
CA ALA A 169 -8.92 -8.25 -32.63
C ALA A 169 -10.13 -8.51 -33.55
N GLU A 170 -11.33 -8.10 -33.15
CA GLU A 170 -12.55 -8.21 -33.96
C GLU A 170 -12.43 -7.51 -35.32
N GLN A 171 -11.70 -6.39 -35.38
CA GLN A 171 -11.47 -5.63 -36.62
C GLN A 171 -10.45 -6.30 -37.55
N HIS A 172 -9.71 -7.30 -37.05
CA HIS A 172 -8.58 -7.91 -37.74
C HIS A 172 -8.66 -9.46 -37.83
N VAL A 173 -9.87 -10.01 -37.83
CA VAL A 173 -10.10 -11.48 -37.91
C VAL A 173 -9.61 -12.12 -39.23
N ASP A 174 -9.50 -11.31 -40.30
CA ASP A 174 -9.01 -11.76 -41.61
C ASP A 174 -7.66 -11.15 -41.97
N THR A 175 -7.04 -10.34 -41.10
CA THR A 175 -5.76 -9.69 -41.37
C THR A 175 -4.61 -10.67 -41.12
N VAL A 176 -3.96 -11.11 -42.20
CA VAL A 176 -2.81 -12.01 -42.12
C VAL A 176 -1.51 -11.23 -41.98
N VAL A 177 -0.73 -11.56 -40.98
CA VAL A 177 0.60 -10.99 -40.69
C VAL A 177 1.66 -12.10 -40.60
N PRO A 178 2.95 -11.82 -40.85
CA PRO A 178 3.98 -12.81 -40.61
C PRO A 178 4.18 -13.04 -39.13
N GLY A 179 4.09 -14.28 -38.66
CA GLY A 179 4.52 -14.68 -37.32
C GLY A 179 6.03 -14.92 -37.30
N TYR A 180 6.66 -14.59 -36.19
CA TYR A 180 8.12 -14.68 -36.02
C TYR A 180 8.50 -15.66 -34.91
N THR A 181 9.59 -16.38 -35.13
CA THR A 181 10.40 -17.03 -34.10
C THR A 181 11.86 -16.65 -34.34
N HIS A 182 12.63 -16.37 -33.28
CA HIS A 182 14.03 -15.94 -33.39
C HIS A 182 14.24 -14.71 -34.29
N MET A 183 13.24 -13.80 -34.35
CA MET A 183 13.19 -12.66 -35.28
C MET A 183 13.29 -13.06 -36.78
N GLN A 184 12.98 -14.31 -37.07
CA GLN A 184 12.88 -14.85 -38.45
C GLN A 184 11.41 -15.15 -38.76
N ARG A 185 10.99 -14.93 -40.00
CA ARG A 185 9.62 -15.24 -40.43
C ARG A 185 9.37 -16.75 -40.34
N GLY A 186 8.34 -17.11 -39.61
CA GLY A 186 7.90 -18.48 -39.42
C GLY A 186 6.66 -18.78 -40.24
N GLN A 187 5.48 -18.66 -39.63
CA GLN A 187 4.20 -19.00 -40.25
C GLN A 187 3.34 -17.74 -40.41
N PRO A 188 2.42 -17.71 -41.39
CA PRO A 188 1.38 -16.70 -41.42
C PRO A 188 0.46 -16.84 -40.19
N VAL A 189 0.11 -15.72 -39.56
CA VAL A 189 -0.73 -15.64 -38.38
C VAL A 189 -1.83 -14.60 -38.63
N VAL A 190 -3.03 -14.87 -38.15
CA VAL A 190 -4.08 -13.84 -38.11
C VAL A 190 -3.79 -12.85 -37.00
N LEU A 191 -3.84 -11.56 -37.27
CA LEU A 191 -3.51 -10.52 -36.27
C LEU A 191 -4.40 -10.63 -35.02
N ALA A 192 -5.68 -10.96 -35.18
CA ALA A 192 -6.57 -11.22 -34.05
C ALA A 192 -6.01 -12.32 -33.11
N HIS A 193 -5.52 -13.43 -33.68
CA HIS A 193 -4.92 -14.52 -32.90
C HIS A 193 -3.67 -14.04 -32.12
N HIS A 194 -2.86 -13.20 -32.74
CA HIS A 194 -1.68 -12.61 -32.07
C HIS A 194 -2.08 -11.71 -30.90
N LEU A 195 -3.08 -10.83 -31.08
CA LEU A 195 -3.59 -9.95 -30.03
C LEU A 195 -4.19 -10.74 -28.85
N MET A 196 -4.91 -11.84 -29.15
CA MET A 196 -5.46 -12.72 -28.13
C MET A 196 -4.40 -13.42 -27.27
N ALA A 197 -3.16 -13.57 -27.76
CA ALA A 197 -2.07 -14.05 -26.90
C ALA A 197 -1.75 -13.09 -25.77
N TYR A 198 -1.86 -11.80 -25.98
CA TYR A 198 -1.75 -10.77 -24.93
C TYR A 198 -2.96 -10.75 -24.01
N PHE A 199 -4.17 -10.96 -24.53
CA PHE A 199 -5.36 -11.15 -23.73
C PHE A 199 -5.14 -12.23 -22.66
N GLU A 200 -4.62 -13.40 -23.04
CA GLU A 200 -4.32 -14.50 -22.13
C GLU A 200 -3.26 -14.15 -21.08
N MET A 201 -2.31 -13.26 -21.39
CA MET A 201 -1.33 -12.79 -20.41
C MET A 201 -2.00 -11.91 -19.35
N PHE A 202 -2.83 -10.95 -19.75
CA PHE A 202 -3.52 -10.04 -18.84
C PHE A 202 -4.65 -10.71 -18.06
N ASP A 203 -5.23 -11.81 -18.57
CA ASP A 203 -6.19 -12.64 -17.84
C ASP A 203 -5.52 -13.30 -16.62
N ARG A 204 -4.32 -13.84 -16.83
CA ARG A 204 -3.52 -14.38 -15.72
C ARG A 204 -3.07 -13.30 -14.75
N ASP A 205 -2.83 -12.06 -15.21
CA ASP A 205 -2.47 -10.94 -14.33
C ASP A 205 -3.66 -10.48 -13.50
N ALA A 206 -4.85 -10.36 -14.09
CA ALA A 206 -6.10 -10.07 -13.37
C ALA A 206 -6.36 -11.11 -12.27
N THR A 207 -6.19 -12.40 -12.58
CA THR A 207 -6.30 -13.47 -11.60
C THR A 207 -5.32 -13.31 -10.43
N ARG A 208 -4.05 -12.93 -10.70
CA ARG A 208 -3.05 -12.69 -9.64
C ARG A 208 -3.43 -11.53 -8.73
N PHE A 209 -3.91 -10.43 -9.28
CA PHE A 209 -4.37 -9.30 -8.48
C PHE A 209 -5.56 -9.68 -7.59
N ALA A 210 -6.51 -10.46 -8.10
CA ALA A 210 -7.62 -10.96 -7.29
C ALA A 210 -7.12 -11.84 -6.12
N GLN A 211 -6.21 -12.78 -6.37
CA GLN A 211 -5.61 -13.62 -5.33
C GLN A 211 -4.82 -12.82 -4.29
N THR A 212 -4.10 -11.78 -4.73
CA THR A 212 -3.38 -10.89 -3.81
C THR A 212 -4.34 -10.08 -2.93
N ALA A 213 -5.47 -9.64 -3.48
CA ALA A 213 -6.51 -8.99 -2.67
C ALA A 213 -7.02 -9.91 -1.56
N GLU A 214 -7.24 -11.20 -1.85
CA GLU A 214 -7.63 -12.21 -0.85
C GLU A 214 -6.54 -12.38 0.24
N SER A 215 -5.25 -12.37 -0.12
CA SER A 215 -4.14 -12.43 0.84
C SER A 215 -4.08 -11.21 1.76
N ALA A 216 -4.46 -10.03 1.26
CA ALA A 216 -4.54 -8.80 2.04
C ALA A 216 -5.79 -8.73 2.93
N ASP A 217 -6.80 -9.57 2.68
CA ASP A 217 -8.14 -9.52 3.29
C ASP A 217 -8.21 -10.20 4.66
N VAL A 218 -7.25 -9.88 5.53
CA VAL A 218 -7.16 -10.37 6.91
C VAL A 218 -6.84 -9.21 7.84
N MET A 219 -7.77 -8.84 8.73
CA MET A 219 -7.63 -7.66 9.58
C MET A 219 -6.65 -7.87 10.75
N PRO A 220 -5.59 -7.06 10.88
CA PRO A 220 -4.63 -7.13 11.98
C PRO A 220 -5.02 -6.30 13.20
N LEU A 221 -5.94 -5.33 13.08
CA LEU A 221 -6.27 -4.38 14.16
C LEU A 221 -6.74 -5.12 15.42
N GLY A 222 -6.29 -4.64 16.58
CA GLY A 222 -6.46 -5.29 17.88
C GLY A 222 -5.30 -6.21 18.25
N SER A 223 -4.30 -6.37 17.39
CA SER A 223 -3.05 -7.07 17.73
C SER A 223 -2.17 -6.26 18.69
N GLY A 224 -2.45 -4.96 18.84
CA GLY A 224 -1.65 -4.05 19.62
C GLY A 224 -0.24 -3.93 19.05
N ALA A 225 0.75 -3.71 19.92
CA ALA A 225 2.14 -3.66 19.48
C ALA A 225 2.65 -5.03 18.99
N MET A 226 2.20 -6.14 19.62
CA MET A 226 2.61 -7.51 19.30
C MET A 226 1.84 -8.62 20.04
N ALA A 227 1.21 -8.30 21.17
CA ALA A 227 0.70 -9.34 22.12
C ALA A 227 -0.80 -9.13 22.44
N GLY A 228 -1.53 -8.44 21.59
CA GLY A 228 -2.91 -8.06 21.84
C GLY A 228 -3.02 -6.87 22.80
N VAL A 229 -4.23 -6.62 23.28
CA VAL A 229 -4.55 -5.51 24.18
C VAL A 229 -5.37 -6.00 25.37
N PRO A 230 -5.26 -5.36 26.57
CA PRO A 230 -5.94 -5.79 27.78
C PRO A 230 -7.39 -5.24 27.89
N TYR A 231 -8.05 -5.00 26.78
CA TYR A 231 -9.41 -4.48 26.70
C TYR A 231 -10.32 -5.51 26.02
N ASP A 232 -11.58 -5.51 26.36
CA ASP A 232 -12.60 -6.35 25.71
C ASP A 232 -13.03 -5.71 24.39
N ILE A 233 -12.18 -5.80 23.38
CA ILE A 233 -12.41 -5.27 22.05
C ILE A 233 -13.13 -6.28 21.16
N ASP A 234 -14.02 -5.81 20.30
CA ASP A 234 -14.74 -6.63 19.31
C ASP A 234 -14.06 -6.53 17.94
N ARG A 235 -13.05 -7.38 17.72
CA ARG A 235 -12.28 -7.42 16.46
C ARG A 235 -13.13 -7.86 15.27
N GLU A 236 -14.04 -8.80 15.48
CA GLU A 236 -14.91 -9.31 14.42
C GLU A 236 -15.86 -8.23 13.92
N TRP A 237 -16.40 -7.43 14.85
CA TRP A 237 -17.21 -6.28 14.48
C TRP A 237 -16.39 -5.21 13.70
N VAL A 238 -15.16 -4.92 14.10
CA VAL A 238 -14.30 -3.98 13.38
C VAL A 238 -13.96 -4.50 11.99
N ALA A 239 -13.64 -5.79 11.84
CA ALA A 239 -13.40 -6.42 10.54
C ALA A 239 -14.61 -6.24 9.61
N ALA A 240 -15.82 -6.51 10.11
CA ALA A 240 -17.05 -6.30 9.34
C ALA A 240 -17.31 -4.82 8.96
N GLN A 241 -16.85 -3.84 9.77
CA GLN A 241 -16.97 -2.41 9.43
C GLN A 241 -15.98 -1.97 8.36
N LEU A 242 -14.87 -2.68 8.22
CA LEU A 242 -13.80 -2.39 7.27
C LEU A 242 -13.82 -3.35 6.06
N ASP A 243 -14.88 -4.14 5.93
CA ASP A 243 -15.08 -5.14 4.86
C ASP A 243 -13.95 -6.19 4.76
N PHE A 244 -13.31 -6.52 5.90
CA PHE A 244 -12.39 -7.67 5.97
C PHE A 244 -13.15 -8.97 6.16
N SER A 245 -12.74 -10.01 5.43
CA SER A 245 -13.36 -11.35 5.50
C SER A 245 -12.91 -12.18 6.69
N ASP A 246 -11.72 -11.92 7.26
CA ASP A 246 -11.16 -12.67 8.41
C ASP A 246 -10.35 -11.73 9.32
N ILE A 247 -9.99 -12.22 10.50
CA ILE A 247 -9.12 -11.55 11.46
C ILE A 247 -7.82 -12.34 11.63
N SER A 248 -6.71 -11.64 11.87
CA SER A 248 -5.42 -12.28 12.12
C SER A 248 -5.44 -13.13 13.38
N ARG A 249 -4.85 -14.36 13.30
CA ARG A 249 -4.86 -15.36 14.36
C ARG A 249 -3.67 -15.26 15.32
N ASN A 250 -2.60 -14.64 14.88
CA ASN A 250 -1.40 -14.42 15.69
C ASN A 250 -1.00 -12.96 15.63
N SER A 251 -0.98 -12.29 16.78
CA SER A 251 -0.73 -10.86 16.89
C SER A 251 0.71 -10.45 16.56
N MET A 252 1.69 -11.34 16.74
CA MET A 252 3.08 -11.05 16.39
C MET A 252 3.29 -11.10 14.87
N ASP A 253 2.69 -12.06 14.22
CA ASP A 253 2.67 -12.20 12.76
C ASP A 253 1.92 -11.02 12.11
N ALA A 254 0.73 -10.71 12.64
CA ALA A 254 -0.16 -9.66 12.12
C ALA A 254 0.50 -8.29 11.96
N VAL A 255 1.42 -7.91 12.84
CA VAL A 255 2.12 -6.62 12.80
C VAL A 255 3.44 -6.66 12.04
N SER A 256 3.93 -7.85 11.68
CA SER A 256 5.20 -8.04 10.96
C SER A 256 5.03 -8.50 9.50
N ASP A 257 3.90 -9.12 9.17
CA ASP A 257 3.62 -9.66 7.84
C ASP A 257 3.59 -8.56 6.76
N ARG A 258 4.31 -8.81 5.68
CA ARG A 258 4.35 -8.00 4.46
C ARG A 258 4.25 -8.88 3.19
N ASP A 259 3.86 -10.15 3.34
CA ASP A 259 3.77 -11.07 2.21
C ASP A 259 2.77 -10.57 1.17
N PHE A 260 1.64 -10.03 1.60
CA PHE A 260 0.62 -9.45 0.70
C PHE A 260 1.16 -8.28 -0.15
N ILE A 261 2.13 -7.49 0.36
CA ILE A 261 2.80 -6.43 -0.42
C ILE A 261 3.78 -7.05 -1.42
N VAL A 262 4.54 -8.07 -1.01
CA VAL A 262 5.43 -8.82 -1.92
C VAL A 262 4.63 -9.48 -3.03
N GLU A 263 3.47 -10.05 -2.74
CA GLU A 263 2.55 -10.62 -3.73
C GLU A 263 2.04 -9.56 -4.70
N PHE A 264 1.63 -8.38 -4.21
CA PHE A 264 1.21 -7.26 -5.05
C PHE A 264 2.34 -6.79 -5.99
N LEU A 265 3.54 -6.59 -5.46
CA LEU A 265 4.71 -6.19 -6.26
C LEU A 265 5.14 -7.29 -7.25
N THR A 266 4.94 -8.57 -6.90
CA THR A 266 5.19 -9.70 -7.80
C THR A 266 4.18 -9.75 -8.93
N ALA A 267 2.88 -9.62 -8.64
CA ALA A 267 1.82 -9.54 -9.64
C ALA A 267 2.05 -8.34 -10.58
N SER A 268 2.37 -7.17 -10.01
CA SER A 268 2.71 -5.96 -10.75
C SER A 268 3.95 -6.15 -11.63
N SER A 269 4.99 -6.84 -11.14
CA SER A 269 6.20 -7.15 -11.92
C SER A 269 5.91 -8.03 -13.14
N LEU A 270 5.05 -9.04 -12.99
CA LEU A 270 4.61 -9.90 -14.11
C LEU A 270 3.76 -9.12 -15.11
N ALA A 271 2.82 -8.31 -14.65
CA ALA A 271 2.01 -7.45 -15.51
C ALA A 271 2.89 -6.47 -16.30
N MET A 272 3.89 -5.85 -15.66
CA MET A 272 4.86 -4.99 -16.33
C MET A 272 5.73 -5.74 -17.33
N ALA A 273 6.08 -7.01 -17.09
CA ALA A 273 6.77 -7.83 -18.06
C ALA A 273 5.90 -8.09 -19.32
N HIS A 274 4.61 -8.36 -19.15
CA HIS A 274 3.67 -8.54 -20.25
C HIS A 274 3.44 -7.25 -21.03
N LEU A 275 3.26 -6.12 -20.33
CA LEU A 275 3.18 -4.77 -20.92
C LEU A 275 4.45 -4.43 -21.70
N SER A 276 5.63 -4.74 -21.15
CA SER A 276 6.91 -4.50 -21.81
C SER A 276 7.04 -5.30 -23.11
N ARG A 277 6.58 -6.55 -23.14
CA ARG A 277 6.57 -7.38 -24.36
C ARG A 277 5.64 -6.80 -25.42
N LEU A 278 4.43 -6.42 -25.06
CA LEU A 278 3.49 -5.75 -25.98
C LEU A 278 4.09 -4.45 -26.52
N ALA A 279 4.66 -3.63 -25.64
CA ALA A 279 5.29 -2.38 -26.00
C ALA A 279 6.49 -2.56 -26.95
N GLU A 280 7.30 -3.62 -26.73
CA GLU A 280 8.41 -3.98 -27.64
C GLU A 280 7.91 -4.29 -29.06
N GLU A 281 6.82 -5.07 -29.19
CA GLU A 281 6.25 -5.35 -30.51
C GLU A 281 5.68 -4.10 -31.17
N LEU A 282 5.04 -3.20 -30.41
CA LEU A 282 4.57 -1.91 -30.94
C LEU A 282 5.72 -1.05 -31.47
N VAL A 283 6.85 -1.02 -30.75
CA VAL A 283 8.06 -0.30 -31.19
C VAL A 283 8.60 -0.92 -32.49
N ILE A 284 8.78 -2.25 -32.52
CA ILE A 284 9.28 -2.97 -33.71
C ILE A 284 8.33 -2.76 -34.88
N TRP A 285 7.04 -2.97 -34.70
CA TRP A 285 6.04 -2.92 -35.78
C TRP A 285 5.81 -1.51 -36.33
N SER A 286 6.06 -0.47 -35.55
CA SER A 286 5.99 0.94 -36.00
C SER A 286 7.26 1.45 -36.64
N SER A 287 8.36 0.67 -36.65
CA SER A 287 9.61 1.06 -37.30
C SER A 287 9.49 1.06 -38.82
N ASP A 288 10.33 1.81 -39.51
CA ASP A 288 10.36 1.89 -40.99
C ASP A 288 10.66 0.51 -41.61
N GLU A 289 11.45 -0.33 -40.95
CA GLU A 289 11.82 -1.66 -41.41
C GLU A 289 10.66 -2.66 -41.39
N PHE A 290 9.78 -2.57 -40.40
CA PHE A 290 8.60 -3.44 -40.29
C PHE A 290 7.36 -2.81 -40.91
N GLY A 291 7.02 -1.59 -40.49
CA GLY A 291 5.92 -0.82 -41.05
C GLY A 291 4.55 -1.50 -40.98
N PHE A 292 4.33 -2.38 -39.98
CA PHE A 292 3.08 -3.14 -39.84
C PHE A 292 1.96 -2.31 -39.26
N ILE A 293 2.31 -1.35 -38.41
CA ILE A 293 1.36 -0.46 -37.73
C ILE A 293 1.82 0.99 -37.84
N LYS A 294 0.87 1.89 -37.70
CA LYS A 294 1.12 3.31 -37.49
C LYS A 294 0.50 3.73 -36.15
N LEU A 295 1.32 4.24 -35.26
CA LEU A 295 0.83 4.78 -33.99
C LEU A 295 0.19 6.14 -34.21
N SER A 296 -0.82 6.49 -33.38
CA SER A 296 -1.45 7.80 -33.36
C SER A 296 -0.45 8.89 -32.99
N ASP A 297 -0.61 10.07 -33.56
CA ASP A 297 0.22 11.25 -33.25
C ASP A 297 0.14 11.64 -31.76
N GLU A 298 -0.97 11.32 -31.08
CA GLU A 298 -1.19 11.55 -29.65
C GLU A 298 -0.21 10.74 -28.76
N PHE A 299 0.19 9.54 -29.22
CA PHE A 299 1.07 8.63 -28.48
C PHE A 299 2.49 8.56 -29.06
N THR A 300 2.87 9.57 -29.84
CA THR A 300 4.19 9.67 -30.44
C THR A 300 4.78 11.07 -30.26
N SER A 301 6.11 11.19 -30.23
CA SER A 301 6.74 12.50 -30.31
C SER A 301 7.38 12.76 -31.67
N GLY A 302 7.41 14.02 -32.06
CA GLY A 302 8.11 14.47 -33.27
C GLY A 302 9.57 14.76 -33.02
N SER A 303 10.34 14.91 -34.09
CA SER A 303 11.68 15.43 -34.06
C SER A 303 11.71 16.90 -34.55
N SER A 304 12.43 17.78 -33.85
CA SER A 304 12.60 19.17 -34.28
C SER A 304 13.45 19.30 -35.55
N ILE A 305 14.33 18.33 -35.81
CA ILE A 305 15.25 18.32 -36.96
C ILE A 305 14.64 17.53 -38.13
N MET A 306 13.87 16.46 -37.84
CA MET A 306 13.30 15.56 -38.86
C MET A 306 11.78 15.56 -38.75
N PRO A 307 11.08 16.44 -39.49
CA PRO A 307 9.61 16.58 -39.35
C PRO A 307 8.80 15.28 -39.61
N GLN A 308 9.33 14.40 -40.42
CA GLN A 308 8.71 13.09 -40.76
C GLN A 308 8.88 12.04 -39.66
N LYS A 309 9.82 12.24 -38.73
CA LYS A 309 10.16 11.24 -37.69
C LYS A 309 9.08 11.26 -36.59
N ARG A 310 8.59 10.07 -36.27
CA ARG A 310 7.67 9.83 -35.17
C ARG A 310 8.27 8.76 -34.25
N ASN A 311 8.43 9.10 -32.97
CA ASN A 311 9.03 8.21 -31.98
C ASN A 311 7.92 7.54 -31.16
N PRO A 312 8.00 6.24 -30.88
CA PRO A 312 7.01 5.51 -30.08
C PRO A 312 7.26 5.67 -28.56
N ASP A 313 7.39 6.93 -28.07
CA ASP A 313 7.85 7.24 -26.70
C ASP A 313 7.01 6.58 -25.62
N PHE A 314 5.70 6.48 -25.80
CA PHE A 314 4.82 5.83 -24.82
C PHE A 314 5.16 4.35 -24.66
N ALA A 315 5.36 3.63 -25.76
CA ALA A 315 5.75 2.23 -25.73
C ALA A 315 7.17 2.05 -25.12
N GLU A 316 8.10 2.93 -25.47
CA GLU A 316 9.45 2.92 -24.90
C GLU A 316 9.44 3.18 -23.39
N LEU A 317 8.63 4.14 -22.92
CA LEU A 317 8.48 4.43 -21.49
C LEU A 317 7.82 3.29 -20.71
N ILE A 318 6.86 2.56 -21.29
CA ILE A 318 6.30 1.36 -20.67
C ILE A 318 7.41 0.34 -20.42
N ARG A 319 8.26 0.05 -21.43
CA ARG A 319 9.44 -0.82 -21.25
C ARG A 319 10.35 -0.31 -20.13
N GLY A 320 10.69 0.99 -20.15
CA GLY A 320 11.60 1.59 -19.18
C GLY A 320 11.09 1.55 -17.74
N LYS A 321 9.79 1.81 -17.53
CA LYS A 321 9.16 1.82 -16.20
C LYS A 321 9.12 0.44 -15.54
N THR A 322 9.21 -0.64 -16.28
CA THR A 322 9.29 -2.01 -15.76
C THR A 322 10.42 -2.17 -14.73
N GLY A 323 11.58 -1.56 -14.99
CA GLY A 323 12.72 -1.62 -14.08
C GLY A 323 12.44 -1.00 -12.71
N ARG A 324 11.61 0.04 -12.63
CA ARG A 324 11.21 0.66 -11.36
C ARG A 324 10.41 -0.31 -10.49
N VAL A 325 9.42 -0.99 -11.07
CA VAL A 325 8.58 -1.96 -10.35
C VAL A 325 9.40 -3.16 -9.89
N TYR A 326 10.32 -3.65 -10.72
CA TYR A 326 11.26 -4.71 -10.30
C TYR A 326 12.17 -4.25 -9.15
N GLY A 327 12.62 -2.99 -9.18
CA GLY A 327 13.40 -2.40 -8.11
C GLY A 327 12.64 -2.36 -6.79
N SER A 328 11.35 -1.97 -6.81
CA SER A 328 10.48 -1.98 -5.61
C SER A 328 10.33 -3.38 -5.01
N LEU A 329 10.05 -4.40 -5.85
CA LEU A 329 9.96 -5.79 -5.39
C LEU A 329 11.28 -6.27 -4.74
N MET A 330 12.40 -6.05 -5.41
CA MET A 330 13.70 -6.48 -4.91
C MET A 330 14.12 -5.71 -3.65
N GLY A 331 13.76 -4.43 -3.56
CA GLY A 331 13.96 -3.59 -2.38
C GLY A 331 13.24 -4.19 -1.17
N LEU A 332 11.93 -4.44 -1.28
CA LEU A 332 11.13 -4.99 -0.19
C LEU A 332 11.60 -6.39 0.23
N LEU A 333 11.84 -7.30 -0.72
CA LEU A 333 12.38 -8.63 -0.42
C LEU A 333 13.71 -8.55 0.34
N THR A 334 14.54 -7.57 0.01
CA THR A 334 15.82 -7.34 0.68
C THR A 334 15.63 -6.77 2.07
N THR A 335 14.66 -5.89 2.26
CA THR A 335 14.31 -5.30 3.55
C THR A 335 13.80 -6.35 4.53
N ILE A 336 12.83 -7.17 4.14
CA ILE A 336 12.19 -8.13 5.06
C ILE A 336 13.06 -9.36 5.39
N LYS A 337 14.04 -9.71 4.53
CA LYS A 337 14.89 -10.87 4.79
C LYS A 337 15.65 -10.74 6.13
N GLY A 338 15.52 -11.71 6.99
CA GLY A 338 16.30 -11.77 8.23
C GLY A 338 15.87 -10.79 9.32
N LEU A 339 14.78 -10.06 9.17
CA LEU A 339 14.20 -9.28 10.26
C LEU A 339 13.67 -10.20 11.35
N PRO A 340 13.94 -9.89 12.64
CA PRO A 340 13.29 -10.59 13.73
C PRO A 340 11.81 -10.16 13.82
N LEU A 341 10.97 -11.00 14.44
CA LEU A 341 9.66 -10.58 14.88
C LEU A 341 9.83 -9.50 15.97
N THR A 342 8.97 -8.49 16.07
CA THR A 342 7.70 -8.28 15.39
C THR A 342 7.80 -7.13 14.38
N TYR A 343 7.56 -5.89 14.82
CA TYR A 343 7.80 -4.68 14.04
C TYR A 343 9.23 -4.19 14.26
N ASN A 344 9.90 -3.89 13.16
CA ASN A 344 11.16 -3.14 13.13
C ASN A 344 10.97 -1.94 12.19
N ARG A 345 11.70 -0.85 12.44
CA ARG A 345 11.58 0.38 11.66
C ARG A 345 11.87 0.17 10.16
N ASP A 346 12.65 -0.85 9.81
CA ASP A 346 12.89 -1.30 8.44
C ASP A 346 11.60 -1.51 7.66
N LEU A 347 10.52 -1.95 8.32
CA LEU A 347 9.21 -2.15 7.70
C LEU A 347 8.52 -0.84 7.27
N GLN A 348 9.08 0.34 7.58
CA GLN A 348 8.61 1.61 7.02
C GLN A 348 8.91 1.72 5.53
N GLU A 349 9.99 1.07 5.04
CA GLU A 349 10.39 1.01 3.64
C GLU A 349 9.41 0.24 2.74
N ASP A 350 8.41 -0.44 3.30
CA ASP A 350 7.38 -1.18 2.57
C ASP A 350 6.47 -0.25 1.73
N LYS A 351 6.30 1.00 2.16
CA LYS A 351 5.30 1.93 1.59
C LYS A 351 5.82 2.79 0.44
N GLU A 352 7.11 3.10 0.40
CA GLU A 352 7.66 3.94 -0.67
C GLU A 352 7.60 3.25 -2.03
N GLY A 353 7.90 1.94 -2.06
CA GLY A 353 7.89 1.13 -3.28
C GLY A 353 6.52 0.58 -3.67
N LEU A 354 5.55 0.58 -2.74
CA LEU A 354 4.18 0.11 -2.94
C LEU A 354 3.35 1.18 -3.66
#